data_b1b92f2f91b9866b68eaf1dde5ab3fa3
#
_entry.id   b1b92f2f91b9866b68eaf1dde5ab3fa3
#
_cell.length_a   1.000
_cell.length_b   1.000
_cell.length_c   1.000
_cell.angle_alpha   90.00
_cell.angle_beta   90.00
_cell.angle_gamma   90.00
#
_symmetry.space_group_name_H-M   'P 1'
#
loop_
_entity.id
_entity.type
_entity.pdbx_description
1 polymer ?
#
loop_
_entity_poly.entity_id
_entity_poly.type
_entity_poly.pdbx_seq_one_letter_code
_entity_poly.pdbx_strand_id
1 'polypeptide(L)'
;MNYTLFVTSLSKYTKDFRIKPDRAVYFWKNIANFVNMKSDITFLPERKQRDLHELVALIREEIRDVVMIILYGSYAKNTYVDLDERHDFGVRTYYMSDYDLLVVTQRRLGVREATVNARIKERFSAGKGEFQTYPQLINESFTKLNHALSEGRYFYVEIVNQGILLYNSAKEELATPRKLDYNELSRMAQEYYNKKFTRGERFLYHARIDYDDKEYVECSFFLHQAAEYFIKTIPLVYSLYGYKEHDLHFLCERSKPFTTELANVFPCDCEEEKRLFELLRAAYIEARYNDKFVVTKADIDALLPKIELLRDVVERVCKERLAYYDSRIEK
;
A
#
# COMPACT_ATOMS: atom_id res chain seq x y z
N MET A 1 15.24 12.20 33.39
CA MET A 1 16.20 13.31 33.21
C MET A 1 15.41 14.60 33.15
N ASN A 2 15.63 15.51 34.09
CA ASN A 2 14.70 16.58 34.48
C ASN A 2 14.51 17.64 33.35
N TYR A 3 13.26 17.91 33.01
CA TYR A 3 12.79 18.95 32.05
C TYR A 3 13.34 20.36 32.34
N THR A 4 13.67 20.65 33.58
CA THR A 4 14.17 21.95 34.03
C THR A 4 15.60 22.26 33.60
N LEU A 5 16.44 21.26 33.35
CA LEU A 5 17.84 21.44 32.94
C LEU A 5 17.99 21.70 31.42
N PHE A 6 17.00 21.28 30.61
CA PHE A 6 17.02 21.52 29.16
C PHE A 6 16.59 22.95 28.81
N VAL A 7 15.72 23.55 29.61
CA VAL A 7 15.24 24.94 29.40
C VAL A 7 16.31 25.97 29.71
N THR A 8 17.19 25.72 30.67
CA THR A 8 18.26 26.66 31.07
C THR A 8 19.44 26.70 30.09
N SER A 9 19.67 25.64 29.32
CA SER A 9 20.74 25.61 28.32
C SER A 9 20.41 26.41 27.04
N LEU A 10 19.13 26.54 26.69
CA LEU A 10 18.67 27.24 25.48
C LEU A 10 18.47 28.75 25.66
N SER A 11 18.42 29.26 26.90
CA SER A 11 18.25 30.70 27.16
C SER A 11 19.49 31.54 26.75
N LYS A 12 20.63 30.90 26.45
CA LYS A 12 21.85 31.60 26.01
C LYS A 12 21.85 31.96 24.50
N TYR A 13 20.91 31.39 23.70
CA TYR A 13 20.87 31.63 22.22
C TYR A 13 19.72 32.51 21.75
N THR A 14 18.88 33.04 22.64
CA THR A 14 17.63 33.75 22.27
C THR A 14 17.69 35.27 22.50
N LYS A 15 18.87 35.89 22.59
CA LYS A 15 18.97 37.33 22.91
C LYS A 15 18.61 38.31 21.75
N ASP A 16 18.40 37.83 20.51
CA ASP A 16 18.21 38.70 19.34
C ASP A 16 16.94 38.50 18.51
N PHE A 17 15.96 37.72 18.97
CA PHE A 17 14.68 37.61 18.24
C PHE A 17 13.48 37.99 19.15
N ARG A 18 12.91 39.19 18.94
CA ARG A 18 11.61 39.59 19.52
C ARG A 18 10.47 38.80 18.80
N ILE A 19 10.28 37.53 19.16
CA ILE A 19 9.12 36.75 18.73
C ILE A 19 7.99 37.01 19.71
N LYS A 20 6.81 37.43 19.20
CA LYS A 20 5.60 37.60 20.04
C LYS A 20 5.26 36.27 20.72
N PRO A 21 4.83 36.26 22.00
CA PRO A 21 4.58 35.06 22.78
C PRO A 21 3.64 34.04 22.07
N ASP A 22 2.65 34.52 21.35
CA ASP A 22 1.66 33.69 20.66
C ASP A 22 2.25 32.91 19.47
N ARG A 23 3.26 33.48 18.78
CA ARG A 23 3.98 32.79 17.72
C ARG A 23 4.98 31.76 18.26
N ALA A 24 5.58 32.02 19.43
CA ALA A 24 6.50 31.09 20.05
C ALA A 24 5.76 29.81 20.49
N VAL A 25 4.58 29.92 21.10
CA VAL A 25 3.76 28.78 21.52
C VAL A 25 3.28 27.97 20.31
N TYR A 26 2.94 28.63 19.19
CA TYR A 26 2.57 27.96 17.94
C TYR A 26 3.76 27.24 17.30
N PHE A 27 4.94 27.89 17.29
CA PHE A 27 6.19 27.33 16.80
C PHE A 27 6.62 26.08 17.62
N TRP A 28 6.53 26.15 18.95
CA TRP A 28 6.87 25.02 19.84
C TRP A 28 5.85 23.87 19.78
N LYS A 29 4.56 24.16 19.61
CA LYS A 29 3.55 23.12 19.36
C LYS A 29 3.80 22.38 18.03
N ASN A 30 4.24 23.07 17.01
CA ASN A 30 4.51 22.48 15.71
C ASN A 30 5.84 21.72 15.69
N ILE A 31 6.88 22.18 16.39
CA ILE A 31 8.12 21.40 16.58
C ILE A 31 7.84 20.09 17.33
N ALA A 32 6.94 20.10 18.33
CA ALA A 32 6.57 18.88 19.06
C ALA A 32 5.88 17.84 18.15
N ASN A 33 5.14 18.25 17.12
CA ASN A 33 4.54 17.34 16.14
C ASN A 33 5.56 16.81 15.11
N PHE A 34 6.62 17.54 14.81
CA PHE A 34 7.74 17.08 13.99
C PHE A 34 8.66 16.09 14.74
N VAL A 35 8.75 16.21 16.04
CA VAL A 35 9.59 15.37 16.93
C VAL A 35 9.06 13.94 17.07
N ASN A 36 7.86 13.63 16.59
CA ASN A 36 7.26 12.31 16.80
C ASN A 36 7.50 11.28 15.67
N MET A 37 7.98 11.66 14.49
CA MET A 37 8.39 10.67 13.51
C MET A 37 9.80 10.15 13.83
N LYS A 38 9.93 8.83 13.85
CA LYS A 38 11.25 8.20 13.93
C LYS A 38 12.09 8.61 12.72
N SER A 39 13.39 8.82 12.90
CA SER A 39 14.34 9.07 11.80
C SER A 39 15.54 8.14 11.85
N ASP A 40 15.62 7.30 12.88
CA ASP A 40 16.71 6.37 13.09
C ASP A 40 16.45 5.05 12.38
N ILE A 41 17.43 4.60 11.57
CA ILE A 41 17.45 3.31 10.88
C ILE A 41 18.62 2.42 11.33
N THR A 42 19.33 2.80 12.40
CA THR A 42 20.53 2.06 12.88
C THR A 42 20.21 0.65 13.38
N PHE A 43 18.94 0.36 13.70
CA PHE A 43 18.49 -0.97 14.05
C PHE A 43 18.45 -1.96 12.85
N LEU A 44 18.50 -1.44 11.62
CA LEU A 44 18.58 -2.26 10.40
C LEU A 44 20.04 -2.67 10.13
N PRO A 45 20.28 -3.83 9.49
CA PRO A 45 21.61 -4.21 9.03
C PRO A 45 22.22 -3.14 8.12
N GLU A 46 23.53 -2.95 8.18
CA GLU A 46 24.26 -1.92 7.40
C GLU A 46 23.97 -1.96 5.89
N ARG A 47 23.78 -3.16 5.32
CA ARG A 47 23.39 -3.30 3.91
C ARG A 47 22.06 -2.60 3.65
N LYS A 48 21.05 -2.82 4.50
CA LYS A 48 19.71 -2.22 4.37
C LYS A 48 19.75 -0.71 4.58
N GLN A 49 20.61 -0.23 5.50
CA GLN A 49 20.82 1.22 5.68
C GLN A 49 21.41 1.85 4.41
N ARG A 50 22.44 1.22 3.79
CA ARG A 50 23.01 1.69 2.52
C ARG A 50 21.98 1.69 1.39
N ASP A 51 21.17 0.63 1.27
CA ASP A 51 20.10 0.55 0.28
C ASP A 51 19.09 1.72 0.42
N LEU A 52 18.68 2.02 1.64
CA LEU A 52 17.75 3.13 1.90
C LEU A 52 18.36 4.50 1.60
N HIS A 53 19.64 4.72 1.93
CA HIS A 53 20.34 5.95 1.58
C HIS A 53 20.49 6.11 0.06
N GLU A 54 20.80 5.04 -0.66
CA GLU A 54 20.86 5.00 -2.13
C GLU A 54 19.49 5.32 -2.74
N LEU A 55 18.42 4.70 -2.23
CA LEU A 55 17.05 4.98 -2.69
C LEU A 55 16.65 6.43 -2.48
N VAL A 56 16.98 7.02 -1.32
CA VAL A 56 16.73 8.44 -1.06
C VAL A 56 17.46 9.33 -2.07
N ALA A 57 18.72 9.01 -2.40
CA ALA A 57 19.49 9.76 -3.38
C ALA A 57 18.87 9.66 -4.78
N LEU A 58 18.56 8.43 -5.25
CA LEU A 58 17.94 8.17 -6.55
C LEU A 58 16.58 8.86 -6.69
N ILE A 59 15.73 8.77 -5.67
CA ILE A 59 14.40 9.42 -5.67
C ILE A 59 14.57 10.95 -5.82
N ARG A 60 15.52 11.55 -5.12
CA ARG A 60 15.76 13.00 -5.18
C ARG A 60 16.39 13.47 -6.50
N GLU A 61 17.11 12.60 -7.17
CA GLU A 61 17.62 12.87 -8.53
C GLU A 61 16.51 12.82 -9.58
N GLU A 62 15.65 11.80 -9.53
CA GLU A 62 14.57 11.60 -10.50
C GLU A 62 13.39 12.55 -10.28
N ILE A 63 13.17 13.01 -9.05
CA ILE A 63 12.02 13.84 -8.65
C ILE A 63 12.53 15.13 -7.99
N ARG A 64 12.37 16.26 -8.67
CA ARG A 64 12.95 17.55 -8.23
C ARG A 64 12.25 18.21 -7.05
N ASP A 65 10.95 17.97 -6.89
CA ASP A 65 10.09 18.65 -5.90
C ASP A 65 9.72 17.76 -4.70
N VAL A 66 10.63 16.83 -4.34
CA VAL A 66 10.46 15.98 -3.16
C VAL A 66 10.46 16.82 -1.89
N VAL A 67 9.39 16.67 -1.10
CA VAL A 67 9.22 17.31 0.21
C VAL A 67 9.68 16.37 1.32
N MET A 68 9.23 15.12 1.31
CA MET A 68 9.54 14.10 2.30
C MET A 68 9.65 12.72 1.65
N ILE A 69 10.45 11.84 2.26
CA ILE A 69 10.48 10.40 1.96
C ILE A 69 10.31 9.67 3.28
N ILE A 70 9.28 8.84 3.38
CA ILE A 70 8.92 8.13 4.60
C ILE A 70 8.95 6.62 4.31
N LEU A 71 9.78 5.89 5.04
CA LEU A 71 9.76 4.42 5.07
C LEU A 71 8.59 3.97 5.95
N TYR A 72 7.76 3.06 5.45
CA TYR A 72 6.66 2.48 6.21
C TYR A 72 6.62 0.95 6.04
N GLY A 73 5.57 0.29 6.53
CA GLY A 73 5.43 -1.15 6.39
C GLY A 73 6.36 -1.96 7.30
N SER A 74 6.76 -3.15 6.84
CA SER A 74 7.48 -4.13 7.66
C SER A 74 8.86 -3.65 8.09
N TYR A 75 9.61 -2.97 7.23
CA TYR A 75 10.92 -2.43 7.57
C TYR A 75 10.85 -1.34 8.64
N ALA A 76 9.88 -0.44 8.56
CA ALA A 76 9.70 0.60 9.58
C ALA A 76 9.28 0.02 10.95
N LYS A 77 8.57 -1.10 10.95
CA LYS A 77 8.11 -1.82 12.15
C LYS A 77 9.13 -2.84 12.68
N ASN A 78 10.23 -3.05 11.99
CA ASN A 78 11.22 -4.11 12.27
C ASN A 78 10.61 -5.53 12.28
N THR A 79 9.65 -5.77 11.38
CA THR A 79 8.97 -7.06 11.21
C THR A 79 9.15 -7.63 9.80
N TYR A 80 10.15 -7.13 9.08
CA TYR A 80 10.44 -7.56 7.71
C TYR A 80 11.00 -8.98 7.68
N VAL A 81 10.80 -9.63 6.54
CA VAL A 81 11.38 -10.92 6.19
C VAL A 81 12.53 -10.65 5.21
N ASP A 82 13.74 -11.02 5.58
CA ASP A 82 14.93 -10.78 4.73
C ASP A 82 15.00 -11.76 3.56
N LEU A 83 14.76 -13.03 3.84
CA LEU A 83 14.57 -14.09 2.85
C LEU A 83 13.88 -15.27 3.54
N ASP A 84 12.72 -15.65 3.07
CA ASP A 84 12.02 -16.87 3.48
C ASP A 84 12.00 -17.82 2.28
N GLU A 85 12.75 -18.90 2.39
CA GLU A 85 12.77 -19.97 1.41
C GLU A 85 11.72 -20.99 1.83
N ARG A 86 10.70 -21.17 1.01
CA ARG A 86 9.66 -22.17 1.21
C ARG A 86 9.82 -23.30 0.19
N HIS A 87 9.68 -24.50 0.66
CA HIS A 87 9.56 -25.69 -0.16
C HIS A 87 8.12 -26.16 -0.13
N ASP A 88 7.27 -25.58 -0.97
CA ASP A 88 5.90 -26.00 -1.11
C ASP A 88 5.78 -26.91 -2.34
N PHE A 89 5.42 -28.19 -2.11
CA PHE A 89 5.17 -29.19 -3.16
C PHE A 89 6.31 -29.39 -4.19
N GLY A 90 7.57 -29.28 -3.74
CA GLY A 90 8.75 -29.49 -4.59
C GLY A 90 9.20 -28.28 -5.41
N VAL A 91 8.51 -27.15 -5.27
CA VAL A 91 8.93 -25.86 -5.86
C VAL A 91 9.53 -24.99 -4.77
N ARG A 92 10.71 -24.43 -5.03
CA ARG A 92 11.30 -23.41 -4.16
C ARG A 92 10.66 -22.06 -4.47
N THR A 93 9.98 -21.49 -3.47
CA THR A 93 9.49 -20.11 -3.54
C THR A 93 10.26 -19.26 -2.55
N TYR A 94 10.58 -18.04 -2.96
CA TYR A 94 11.31 -17.08 -2.13
C TYR A 94 10.39 -15.91 -1.81
N TYR A 95 10.24 -15.60 -0.54
CA TYR A 95 9.55 -14.42 -0.08
C TYR A 95 10.52 -13.47 0.60
N MET A 96 10.47 -12.21 0.21
CA MET A 96 11.26 -11.12 0.79
C MET A 96 10.37 -9.90 0.94
N SER A 97 10.48 -9.20 2.06
CA SER A 97 9.75 -7.93 2.24
C SER A 97 10.34 -6.83 1.35
N ASP A 98 9.47 -5.96 0.81
CA ASP A 98 9.85 -4.80 0.02
C ASP A 98 10.17 -3.57 0.90
N TYR A 99 10.97 -2.61 0.37
CA TYR A 99 11.07 -1.28 0.95
C TYR A 99 9.85 -0.44 0.56
N ASP A 100 8.89 -0.29 1.48
CA ASP A 100 7.70 0.54 1.28
C ASP A 100 8.02 2.01 1.53
N LEU A 101 7.98 2.84 0.50
CA LEU A 101 8.34 4.26 0.57
C LEU A 101 7.17 5.16 0.12
N LEU A 102 6.75 6.08 0.99
CA LEU A 102 5.88 7.18 0.63
C LEU A 102 6.74 8.38 0.22
N VAL A 103 6.69 8.71 -1.05
CA VAL A 103 7.38 9.87 -1.63
C VAL A 103 6.40 11.04 -1.70
N VAL A 104 6.58 12.02 -0.83
CA VAL A 104 5.74 13.24 -0.78
C VAL A 104 6.39 14.30 -1.64
N THR A 105 5.62 14.85 -2.58
CA THR A 105 6.05 15.89 -3.52
C THR A 105 5.17 17.14 -3.40
N GLN A 106 5.62 18.29 -3.88
CA GLN A 106 4.76 19.49 -3.93
C GLN A 106 3.54 19.25 -4.82
N ARG A 107 3.75 18.61 -5.98
CA ARG A 107 2.68 18.21 -6.90
C ARG A 107 2.78 16.72 -7.23
N ARG A 108 1.63 16.04 -7.34
CA ARG A 108 1.63 14.63 -7.74
C ARG A 108 2.29 14.43 -9.10
N LEU A 109 3.01 13.31 -9.22
CA LEU A 109 3.60 12.87 -10.49
C LEU A 109 2.53 12.52 -11.54
N GLY A 110 1.33 12.10 -11.11
CA GLY A 110 0.23 11.73 -11.99
C GLY A 110 0.58 10.60 -12.93
N VAL A 111 0.36 10.78 -14.21
CA VAL A 111 0.65 9.76 -15.26
C VAL A 111 2.14 9.41 -15.37
N ARG A 112 3.05 10.26 -14.86
CA ARG A 112 4.49 10.02 -14.84
C ARG A 112 4.93 9.08 -13.73
N GLU A 113 4.07 8.81 -12.74
CA GLU A 113 4.39 8.04 -11.53
C GLU A 113 4.95 6.65 -11.90
N ALA A 114 4.27 5.91 -12.78
CA ALA A 114 4.71 4.58 -13.21
C ALA A 114 6.09 4.60 -13.89
N THR A 115 6.32 5.54 -14.81
CA THR A 115 7.60 5.66 -15.53
C THR A 115 8.75 6.04 -14.60
N VAL A 116 8.51 6.96 -13.67
CA VAL A 116 9.53 7.39 -12.70
C VAL A 116 9.84 6.24 -11.73
N ASN A 117 8.82 5.55 -11.22
CA ASN A 117 9.02 4.39 -10.34
C ASN A 117 9.79 3.26 -11.03
N ALA A 118 9.47 2.95 -12.29
CA ALA A 118 10.19 1.95 -13.07
C ALA A 118 11.67 2.32 -13.21
N ARG A 119 11.99 3.58 -13.52
CA ARG A 119 13.34 4.08 -13.67
C ARG A 119 14.15 4.02 -12.37
N ILE A 120 13.53 4.39 -11.25
CA ILE A 120 14.15 4.28 -9.92
C ILE A 120 14.45 2.81 -9.60
N LYS A 121 13.49 1.90 -9.84
CA LYS A 121 13.67 0.45 -9.65
C LYS A 121 14.82 -0.11 -10.48
N GLU A 122 14.86 0.22 -11.76
CA GLU A 122 15.91 -0.21 -12.70
C GLU A 122 17.29 0.27 -12.24
N ARG A 123 17.44 1.57 -11.95
CA ARG A 123 18.71 2.14 -11.47
C ARG A 123 19.16 1.54 -10.15
N PHE A 124 18.22 1.33 -9.22
CA PHE A 124 18.52 0.73 -7.93
C PHE A 124 18.93 -0.73 -8.04
N SER A 125 18.35 -1.47 -8.99
CA SER A 125 18.66 -2.89 -9.20
C SER A 125 19.93 -3.12 -10.00
N ALA A 126 20.43 -2.09 -10.69
CA ALA A 126 21.64 -2.22 -11.53
C ALA A 126 22.85 -2.71 -10.72
N GLY A 127 23.42 -3.83 -11.12
CA GLY A 127 24.59 -4.45 -10.48
C GLY A 127 24.31 -5.18 -9.16
N LYS A 128 23.04 -5.30 -8.74
CA LYS A 128 22.66 -6.10 -7.56
C LYS A 128 22.24 -7.50 -8.00
N GLY A 129 22.44 -8.48 -7.10
CA GLY A 129 22.13 -9.89 -7.36
C GLY A 129 20.63 -10.17 -7.31
N GLU A 130 20.26 -11.41 -7.65
CA GLU A 130 18.88 -11.89 -7.74
C GLU A 130 18.09 -11.71 -6.41
N PHE A 131 18.74 -11.92 -5.27
CA PHE A 131 18.13 -11.76 -3.94
C PHE A 131 18.36 -10.35 -3.38
N GLN A 132 17.63 -9.38 -3.93
CA GLN A 132 17.64 -8.01 -3.45
C GLN A 132 16.24 -7.57 -3.00
N THR A 133 16.20 -6.71 -1.99
CA THR A 133 14.95 -6.05 -1.56
C THR A 133 14.56 -4.99 -2.58
N TYR A 134 13.35 -5.07 -3.12
CA TYR A 134 12.84 -4.12 -4.10
C TYR A 134 12.15 -2.93 -3.43
N PRO A 135 12.25 -1.71 -3.99
CA PRO A 135 11.48 -0.59 -3.53
C PRO A 135 10.05 -0.60 -4.08
N GLN A 136 9.07 -0.35 -3.21
CA GLN A 136 7.69 -0.07 -3.57
C GLN A 136 7.39 1.40 -3.25
N LEU A 137 7.19 2.20 -4.29
CA LEU A 137 7.04 3.64 -4.18
C LEU A 137 5.57 4.04 -4.36
N ILE A 138 5.06 4.84 -3.43
CA ILE A 138 3.77 5.53 -3.55
C ILE A 138 4.06 7.03 -3.58
N ASN A 139 3.55 7.73 -4.59
CA ASN A 139 3.65 9.17 -4.66
C ASN A 139 2.35 9.85 -4.22
N GLU A 140 2.48 10.83 -3.32
CA GLU A 140 1.37 11.70 -2.97
C GLU A 140 1.82 13.16 -2.89
N SER A 141 0.92 14.10 -3.19
CA SER A 141 1.22 15.51 -3.00
C SER A 141 1.12 15.89 -1.51
N PHE A 142 1.94 16.86 -1.11
CA PHE A 142 1.94 17.37 0.26
C PHE A 142 0.55 17.87 0.70
N THR A 143 -0.13 18.63 -0.15
CA THR A 143 -1.48 19.13 0.12
C THR A 143 -2.48 18.00 0.36
N LYS A 144 -2.43 16.92 -0.46
CA LYS A 144 -3.35 15.82 -0.32
C LYS A 144 -3.02 14.94 0.89
N LEU A 145 -1.73 14.76 1.21
CA LEU A 145 -1.32 14.09 2.43
C LEU A 145 -1.86 14.83 3.65
N ASN A 146 -1.66 16.15 3.74
CA ASN A 146 -2.17 16.96 4.86
C ASN A 146 -3.69 16.92 4.98
N HIS A 147 -4.41 16.98 3.85
CA HIS A 147 -5.86 16.81 3.86
C HIS A 147 -6.27 15.42 4.36
N ALA A 148 -5.59 14.37 3.91
CA ALA A 148 -5.85 13.01 4.35
C ALA A 148 -5.57 12.82 5.86
N LEU A 149 -4.52 13.45 6.40
CA LEU A 149 -4.22 13.43 7.83
C LEU A 149 -5.30 14.16 8.65
N SER A 150 -5.75 15.33 8.18
CA SER A 150 -6.81 16.10 8.85
C SER A 150 -8.17 15.40 8.81
N GLU A 151 -8.42 14.57 7.79
CA GLU A 151 -9.59 13.70 7.70
C GLU A 151 -9.45 12.39 8.48
N GLY A 152 -8.26 12.11 9.02
CA GLY A 152 -8.00 10.85 9.72
C GLY A 152 -7.93 9.62 8.80
N ARG A 153 -7.52 9.78 7.54
CA ARG A 153 -7.36 8.64 6.63
C ARG A 153 -6.34 7.67 7.20
N TYR A 154 -6.82 6.54 7.67
CA TYR A 154 -6.08 5.58 8.50
C TYR A 154 -4.70 5.21 7.93
N PHE A 155 -4.61 4.93 6.64
CA PHE A 155 -3.36 4.57 5.96
C PHE A 155 -2.26 5.64 6.15
N TYR A 156 -2.59 6.91 5.90
CA TYR A 156 -1.62 7.99 6.04
C TYR A 156 -1.33 8.32 7.50
N VAL A 157 -2.35 8.21 8.36
CA VAL A 157 -2.17 8.37 9.81
C VAL A 157 -1.23 7.29 10.35
N GLU A 158 -1.40 6.03 9.93
CA GLU A 158 -0.50 4.94 10.32
C GLU A 158 0.94 5.17 9.83
N ILE A 159 1.10 5.60 8.55
CA ILE A 159 2.43 5.92 8.01
C ILE A 159 3.12 7.01 8.82
N VAL A 160 2.43 8.09 9.18
CA VAL A 160 3.03 9.19 9.94
C VAL A 160 3.35 8.78 11.38
N ASN A 161 2.50 7.96 12.01
CA ASN A 161 2.68 7.52 13.40
C ASN A 161 3.75 6.43 13.57
N GLN A 162 3.92 5.53 12.59
CA GLN A 162 4.77 4.34 12.71
C GLN A 162 5.96 4.36 11.74
N GLY A 163 5.92 5.22 10.73
CA GLY A 163 6.95 5.34 9.71
C GLY A 163 8.23 5.99 10.19
N ILE A 164 9.25 5.89 9.37
CA ILE A 164 10.58 6.47 9.58
C ILE A 164 10.83 7.53 8.52
N LEU A 165 11.09 8.75 8.94
CA LEU A 165 11.39 9.87 8.07
C LEU A 165 12.84 9.75 7.57
N LEU A 166 13.00 9.35 6.30
CA LEU A 166 14.32 9.22 5.66
C LEU A 166 14.85 10.54 5.07
N TYR A 167 13.93 11.39 4.62
CA TYR A 167 14.27 12.70 4.07
C TYR A 167 13.17 13.72 4.37
N ASN A 168 13.59 14.94 4.68
CA ASN A 168 12.72 16.10 4.85
C ASN A 168 13.40 17.34 4.27
N SER A 169 12.69 18.06 3.41
CA SER A 169 13.15 19.34 2.88
C SER A 169 13.15 20.48 3.93
N ALA A 170 12.54 20.24 5.09
CA ALA A 170 12.35 21.20 6.20
C ALA A 170 11.58 22.48 5.83
N LYS A 171 10.87 22.48 4.70
CA LYS A 171 10.09 23.63 4.21
C LYS A 171 8.62 23.59 4.60
N GLU A 172 8.13 22.40 4.91
CA GLU A 172 6.70 22.12 5.08
C GLU A 172 6.45 21.33 6.36
N GLU A 173 5.33 21.62 7.02
CA GLU A 173 4.90 20.94 8.24
C GLU A 173 3.67 20.06 7.97
N LEU A 174 3.69 18.80 8.43
CA LEU A 174 2.53 17.92 8.33
C LEU A 174 1.41 18.38 9.26
N ALA A 175 0.18 18.24 8.79
CA ALA A 175 -0.99 18.39 9.63
C ALA A 175 -0.99 17.33 10.76
N THR A 176 -1.47 17.71 11.94
CA THR A 176 -1.64 16.76 13.04
C THR A 176 -2.62 15.67 12.60
N PRO A 177 -2.23 14.38 12.65
CA PRO A 177 -3.11 13.28 12.29
C PRO A 177 -4.37 13.27 13.16
N ARG A 178 -5.55 13.31 12.51
CA ARG A 178 -6.82 13.13 13.21
C ARG A 178 -7.05 11.65 13.46
N LYS A 179 -7.32 11.28 14.69
CA LYS A 179 -7.73 9.92 15.03
C LYS A 179 -9.23 9.79 14.77
N LEU A 180 -9.63 8.85 13.92
CA LEU A 180 -11.03 8.47 13.74
C LEU A 180 -11.52 7.68 14.95
N ASP A 181 -12.75 7.92 15.37
CA ASP A 181 -13.43 7.02 16.29
C ASP A 181 -13.95 5.76 15.56
N TYR A 182 -14.42 4.78 16.32
CA TYR A 182 -14.87 3.52 15.73
C TYR A 182 -16.18 3.64 14.96
N ASN A 183 -17.05 4.64 15.26
CA ASN A 183 -18.24 4.91 14.47
C ASN A 183 -17.87 5.41 13.06
N GLU A 184 -16.91 6.33 12.99
CA GLU A 184 -16.42 6.86 11.71
C GLU A 184 -15.72 5.77 10.90
N LEU A 185 -14.87 4.95 11.56
CA LEU A 185 -14.17 3.82 10.93
C LEU A 185 -15.16 2.81 10.36
N SER A 186 -16.14 2.37 11.16
CA SER A 186 -17.17 1.43 10.73
C SER A 186 -17.97 1.97 9.54
N ARG A 187 -18.47 3.21 9.65
CA ARG A 187 -19.25 3.84 8.56
C ARG A 187 -18.44 3.92 7.27
N MET A 188 -17.20 4.43 7.31
CA MET A 188 -16.37 4.58 6.11
C MET A 188 -16.00 3.22 5.50
N ALA A 189 -15.63 2.25 6.34
CA ALA A 189 -15.30 0.90 5.90
C ALA A 189 -16.52 0.21 5.26
N GLN A 190 -17.72 0.37 5.86
CA GLN A 190 -18.97 -0.17 5.33
C GLN A 190 -19.34 0.46 3.97
N GLU A 191 -19.17 1.78 3.80
CA GLU A 191 -19.38 2.47 2.53
C GLU A 191 -18.43 1.93 1.44
N TYR A 192 -17.15 1.72 1.75
CA TYR A 192 -16.19 1.13 0.83
C TYR A 192 -16.53 -0.31 0.48
N TYR A 193 -16.89 -1.13 1.49
CA TYR A 193 -17.34 -2.49 1.29
C TYR A 193 -18.51 -2.54 0.33
N ASN A 194 -19.61 -1.86 0.64
CA ASN A 194 -20.81 -1.85 -0.18
C ASN A 194 -20.50 -1.45 -1.62
N LYS A 195 -19.74 -0.36 -1.81
CA LYS A 195 -19.43 0.16 -3.15
C LYS A 195 -18.55 -0.79 -3.97
N LYS A 196 -17.53 -1.39 -3.36
CA LYS A 196 -16.53 -2.18 -4.09
C LYS A 196 -16.97 -3.62 -4.25
N PHE A 197 -17.47 -4.23 -3.19
CA PHE A 197 -17.95 -5.62 -3.20
C PHE A 197 -19.09 -5.80 -4.17
N THR A 198 -20.13 -4.97 -4.09
CA THR A 198 -21.28 -5.01 -5.04
C THR A 198 -20.80 -4.85 -6.49
N ARG A 199 -19.78 -4.03 -6.73
CA ARG A 199 -19.25 -3.88 -8.08
C ARG A 199 -18.53 -5.15 -8.57
N GLY A 200 -17.79 -5.83 -7.69
CA GLY A 200 -17.22 -7.15 -7.96
C GLY A 200 -18.29 -8.19 -8.29
N GLU A 201 -19.37 -8.23 -7.51
CA GLU A 201 -20.53 -9.12 -7.80
C GLU A 201 -21.16 -8.85 -9.15
N ARG A 202 -21.31 -7.59 -9.54
CA ARG A 202 -21.84 -7.25 -10.87
C ARG A 202 -20.93 -7.72 -12.01
N PHE A 203 -19.61 -7.61 -11.85
CA PHE A 203 -18.69 -8.15 -12.84
C PHE A 203 -18.76 -9.68 -12.89
N LEU A 204 -18.83 -10.36 -11.76
CA LEU A 204 -19.01 -11.80 -11.70
C LEU A 204 -20.34 -12.25 -12.36
N TYR A 205 -21.39 -11.47 -12.18
CA TYR A 205 -22.69 -11.71 -12.85
C TYR A 205 -22.54 -11.62 -14.37
N HIS A 206 -21.86 -10.59 -14.91
CA HIS A 206 -21.62 -10.47 -16.35
C HIS A 206 -20.71 -11.59 -16.88
N ALA A 207 -19.70 -12.00 -16.15
CA ALA A 207 -18.89 -13.14 -16.51
C ALA A 207 -19.71 -14.44 -16.71
N ARG A 208 -20.72 -14.65 -15.85
CA ARG A 208 -21.63 -15.82 -16.01
C ARG A 208 -22.49 -15.73 -17.27
N ILE A 209 -22.96 -14.53 -17.63
CA ILE A 209 -23.70 -14.33 -18.89
C ILE A 209 -22.82 -14.68 -20.08
N ASP A 210 -21.60 -14.12 -20.14
CA ASP A 210 -20.67 -14.40 -21.25
C ASP A 210 -20.24 -15.87 -21.30
N TYR A 211 -20.16 -16.53 -20.14
CA TYR A 211 -19.93 -17.98 -20.10
C TYR A 211 -21.07 -18.77 -20.77
N ASP A 212 -22.32 -18.43 -20.47
CA ASP A 212 -23.51 -19.06 -21.04
C ASP A 212 -23.61 -18.78 -22.53
N ASP A 213 -23.21 -17.60 -22.98
CA ASP A 213 -23.16 -17.18 -24.38
C ASP A 213 -21.91 -17.74 -25.13
N LYS A 214 -20.99 -18.42 -24.42
CA LYS A 214 -19.74 -18.99 -24.91
C LYS A 214 -18.71 -17.96 -25.36
N GLU A 215 -18.82 -16.74 -24.90
CA GLU A 215 -17.87 -15.63 -25.12
C GLU A 215 -16.78 -15.68 -24.04
N TYR A 216 -15.87 -16.67 -24.14
CA TYR A 216 -14.92 -16.98 -23.08
C TYR A 216 -13.83 -15.92 -22.89
N VAL A 217 -13.50 -15.17 -23.93
CA VAL A 217 -12.53 -14.05 -23.88
C VAL A 217 -13.11 -12.93 -23.02
N GLU A 218 -14.33 -12.49 -23.33
CA GLU A 218 -15.07 -11.47 -22.59
C GLU A 218 -15.33 -11.91 -21.14
N CYS A 219 -15.73 -13.17 -20.96
CA CYS A 219 -15.88 -13.78 -19.65
C CYS A 219 -14.62 -13.64 -18.81
N SER A 220 -13.43 -13.93 -19.40
CA SER A 220 -12.15 -13.83 -18.69
C SER A 220 -11.84 -12.39 -18.22
N PHE A 221 -12.19 -11.40 -19.03
CA PHE A 221 -12.06 -9.99 -18.67
C PHE A 221 -12.96 -9.63 -17.48
N PHE A 222 -14.22 -10.05 -17.49
CA PHE A 222 -15.11 -9.79 -16.37
C PHE A 222 -14.72 -10.56 -15.11
N LEU A 223 -14.17 -11.77 -15.23
CA LEU A 223 -13.58 -12.49 -14.09
C LEU A 223 -12.39 -11.74 -13.48
N HIS A 224 -11.50 -11.19 -14.32
CA HIS A 224 -10.43 -10.32 -13.84
C HIS A 224 -10.97 -9.11 -13.10
N GLN A 225 -11.95 -8.41 -13.67
CA GLN A 225 -12.56 -7.24 -13.02
C GLN A 225 -13.22 -7.60 -11.68
N ALA A 226 -13.93 -8.72 -11.61
CA ALA A 226 -14.52 -9.21 -10.37
C ALA A 226 -13.43 -9.45 -9.31
N ALA A 227 -12.36 -10.18 -9.67
CA ALA A 227 -11.22 -10.45 -8.79
C ALA A 227 -10.57 -9.17 -8.29
N GLU A 228 -10.29 -8.23 -9.19
CA GLU A 228 -9.69 -6.93 -8.84
C GLU A 228 -10.53 -6.18 -7.80
N TYR A 229 -11.85 -6.08 -8.02
CA TYR A 229 -12.74 -5.36 -7.10
C TYR A 229 -12.88 -6.07 -5.75
N PHE A 230 -12.96 -7.40 -5.73
CA PHE A 230 -12.99 -8.17 -4.49
C PHE A 230 -11.70 -7.98 -3.70
N ILE A 231 -10.54 -8.18 -4.30
CA ILE A 231 -9.26 -8.04 -3.59
C ILE A 231 -9.07 -6.60 -3.07
N LYS A 232 -9.37 -5.58 -3.88
CA LYS A 232 -9.30 -4.16 -3.48
C LYS A 232 -10.24 -3.80 -2.31
N THR A 233 -11.29 -4.58 -2.06
CA THR A 233 -12.19 -4.35 -0.94
C THR A 233 -11.49 -4.56 0.40
N ILE A 234 -10.59 -5.54 0.50
CA ILE A 234 -9.89 -5.87 1.75
C ILE A 234 -9.10 -4.66 2.31
N PRO A 235 -8.10 -4.09 1.60
CA PRO A 235 -7.35 -2.97 2.14
C PRO A 235 -8.22 -1.72 2.40
N LEU A 236 -9.29 -1.52 1.61
CA LEU A 236 -10.22 -0.42 1.84
C LEU A 236 -10.99 -0.57 3.15
N VAL A 237 -11.42 -1.79 3.52
CA VAL A 237 -12.12 -2.05 4.77
C VAL A 237 -11.16 -1.98 5.96
N TYR A 238 -9.93 -2.48 5.80
CA TYR A 238 -8.97 -2.55 6.90
C TYR A 238 -8.20 -1.26 7.17
N SER A 239 -7.85 -0.52 6.11
CA SER A 239 -6.96 0.66 6.18
C SER A 239 -7.55 1.93 5.59
N LEU A 240 -8.77 1.89 5.05
CA LEU A 240 -9.42 2.99 4.33
C LEU A 240 -8.58 3.51 3.15
N TYR A 241 -7.69 2.65 2.61
CA TYR A 241 -6.82 2.96 1.49
C TYR A 241 -7.05 2.02 0.32
N GLY A 242 -7.20 2.58 -0.87
CA GLY A 242 -7.38 1.83 -2.12
C GLY A 242 -6.19 1.96 -3.05
N TYR A 243 -5.59 0.85 -3.39
CA TYR A 243 -4.53 0.79 -4.42
C TYR A 243 -5.12 1.09 -5.80
N LYS A 244 -4.35 1.82 -6.63
CA LYS A 244 -4.75 2.17 -8.00
C LYS A 244 -4.39 1.09 -9.01
N GLU A 245 -3.47 0.21 -8.64
CA GLU A 245 -2.97 -0.88 -9.46
C GLU A 245 -4.11 -1.82 -9.90
N HIS A 246 -3.94 -2.41 -11.08
CA HIS A 246 -4.87 -3.40 -11.65
C HIS A 246 -4.27 -4.80 -11.67
N ASP A 247 -2.98 -4.93 -11.37
CA ASP A 247 -2.28 -6.22 -11.32
C ASP A 247 -2.74 -7.03 -10.11
N LEU A 248 -3.31 -8.21 -10.37
CA LEU A 248 -3.87 -9.06 -9.32
C LEU A 248 -2.80 -9.60 -8.38
N HIS A 249 -1.60 -9.90 -8.89
CA HIS A 249 -0.50 -10.38 -8.04
C HIS A 249 -0.10 -9.29 -7.03
N PHE A 250 0.10 -8.06 -7.51
CA PHE A 250 0.36 -6.92 -6.63
C PHE A 250 -0.72 -6.75 -5.57
N LEU A 251 -2.00 -6.83 -5.97
CA LEU A 251 -3.13 -6.65 -5.05
C LEU A 251 -3.20 -7.76 -4.00
N CYS A 252 -2.93 -9.02 -4.38
CA CYS A 252 -2.84 -10.14 -3.44
C CYS A 252 -1.71 -9.93 -2.43
N GLU A 253 -0.52 -9.53 -2.88
CA GLU A 253 0.62 -9.25 -2.00
C GLU A 253 0.28 -8.13 -0.99
N ARG A 254 -0.38 -7.07 -1.45
CA ARG A 254 -0.81 -5.96 -0.59
C ARG A 254 -1.94 -6.30 0.37
N SER A 255 -2.63 -7.40 0.14
CA SER A 255 -3.68 -7.90 1.04
C SER A 255 -3.16 -8.84 2.13
N LYS A 256 -1.95 -9.41 1.98
CA LYS A 256 -1.33 -10.34 2.95
C LYS A 256 -1.28 -9.84 4.42
N PRO A 257 -1.05 -8.54 4.70
CA PRO A 257 -1.10 -8.04 6.08
C PRO A 257 -2.48 -8.17 6.76
N PHE A 258 -3.53 -8.36 5.98
CA PHE A 258 -4.91 -8.42 6.43
C PHE A 258 -5.47 -9.84 6.41
N THR A 259 -5.09 -10.64 5.43
CA THR A 259 -5.46 -12.05 5.29
C THR A 259 -4.47 -12.81 4.41
N THR A 260 -4.15 -14.04 4.79
CA THR A 260 -3.33 -14.96 3.99
C THR A 260 -4.19 -15.91 3.14
N GLU A 261 -5.51 -15.86 3.25
CA GLU A 261 -6.42 -16.83 2.62
C GLU A 261 -6.50 -16.69 1.10
N LEU A 262 -6.08 -15.55 0.53
CA LEU A 262 -6.00 -15.39 -0.92
C LEU A 262 -5.03 -16.38 -1.58
N ALA A 263 -4.02 -16.86 -0.85
CA ALA A 263 -3.13 -17.93 -1.33
C ALA A 263 -3.87 -19.25 -1.57
N ASN A 264 -4.95 -19.52 -0.83
CA ASN A 264 -5.77 -20.72 -1.05
C ASN A 264 -6.70 -20.60 -2.26
N VAL A 265 -7.02 -19.37 -2.67
CA VAL A 265 -7.84 -19.10 -3.87
C VAL A 265 -7.00 -19.26 -5.14
N PHE A 266 -5.79 -18.72 -5.11
CA PHE A 266 -4.83 -18.74 -6.21
C PHE A 266 -3.56 -19.47 -5.75
N PRO A 267 -3.62 -20.78 -5.53
CA PRO A 267 -2.43 -21.56 -5.22
C PRO A 267 -1.53 -21.56 -6.46
N CYS A 268 -0.24 -21.33 -6.27
CA CYS A 268 0.74 -21.40 -7.34
C CYS A 268 1.58 -22.68 -7.23
N ASP A 269 0.93 -23.79 -6.82
CA ASP A 269 1.60 -25.03 -6.43
C ASP A 269 1.99 -25.89 -7.63
N CYS A 270 1.32 -25.72 -8.77
CA CYS A 270 1.63 -26.43 -10.01
C CYS A 270 1.57 -25.48 -11.22
N GLU A 271 2.14 -25.93 -12.34
CA GLU A 271 2.23 -25.12 -13.57
C GLU A 271 0.85 -24.73 -14.12
N GLU A 272 -0.16 -25.59 -13.96
CA GLU A 272 -1.51 -25.30 -14.41
C GLU A 272 -2.16 -24.17 -13.57
N GLU A 273 -2.00 -24.17 -12.25
CA GLU A 273 -2.48 -23.10 -11.37
C GLU A 273 -1.80 -21.75 -11.70
N LYS A 274 -0.50 -21.79 -11.94
CA LYS A 274 0.25 -20.59 -12.39
C LYS A 274 -0.27 -20.10 -13.75
N ARG A 275 -0.45 -21.00 -14.70
CA ARG A 275 -0.97 -20.67 -16.04
C ARG A 275 -2.35 -20.01 -15.96
N LEU A 276 -3.26 -20.58 -15.18
CA LEU A 276 -4.62 -20.04 -14.99
C LEU A 276 -4.59 -18.65 -14.35
N PHE A 277 -3.76 -18.45 -13.35
CA PHE A 277 -3.62 -17.13 -12.70
C PHE A 277 -3.02 -16.09 -13.65
N GLU A 278 -1.98 -16.47 -14.44
CA GLU A 278 -1.41 -15.59 -15.47
C GLU A 278 -2.39 -15.29 -16.59
N LEU A 279 -3.21 -16.26 -17.02
CA LEU A 279 -4.28 -16.03 -17.99
C LEU A 279 -5.29 -15.02 -17.45
N LEU A 280 -5.73 -15.18 -16.19
CA LEU A 280 -6.64 -14.23 -15.54
C LEU A 280 -6.02 -12.83 -15.45
N ARG A 281 -4.73 -12.70 -15.13
CA ARG A 281 -4.01 -11.42 -15.10
C ARG A 281 -3.92 -10.78 -16.48
N ALA A 282 -3.55 -11.57 -17.49
CA ALA A 282 -3.40 -11.11 -18.86
C ALA A 282 -4.74 -10.63 -19.45
N ALA A 283 -5.86 -11.24 -19.08
CA ALA A 283 -7.19 -10.90 -19.58
C ALA A 283 -7.55 -9.41 -19.45
N TYR A 284 -6.98 -8.70 -18.46
CA TYR A 284 -7.20 -7.26 -18.30
C TYR A 284 -6.81 -6.45 -19.53
N ILE A 285 -5.73 -6.82 -20.21
CA ILE A 285 -5.23 -6.14 -21.41
C ILE A 285 -5.57 -6.94 -22.66
N GLU A 286 -5.25 -8.22 -22.67
CA GLU A 286 -5.29 -9.08 -23.84
C GLU A 286 -6.71 -9.23 -24.42
N ALA A 287 -7.71 -9.40 -23.56
CA ALA A 287 -9.11 -9.53 -24.00
C ALA A 287 -9.66 -8.28 -24.72
N ARG A 288 -9.01 -7.12 -24.53
CA ARG A 288 -9.48 -5.85 -25.13
C ARG A 288 -8.70 -5.40 -26.34
N TYR A 289 -7.46 -5.85 -26.50
CA TYR A 289 -6.53 -5.27 -27.47
C TYR A 289 -5.80 -6.32 -28.31
N ASN A 290 -5.96 -7.61 -28.00
CA ASN A 290 -5.28 -8.69 -28.73
C ASN A 290 -6.29 -9.67 -29.35
N ASP A 291 -6.59 -9.50 -30.62
CA ASP A 291 -7.52 -10.38 -31.37
C ASP A 291 -7.04 -11.85 -31.47
N LYS A 292 -5.79 -12.13 -31.06
CA LYS A 292 -5.23 -13.49 -30.99
C LYS A 292 -5.28 -14.10 -29.61
N PHE A 293 -5.80 -13.37 -28.61
CA PHE A 293 -5.95 -13.89 -27.26
C PHE A 293 -7.02 -14.99 -27.26
N VAL A 294 -6.64 -16.17 -26.81
CA VAL A 294 -7.53 -17.35 -26.79
C VAL A 294 -7.76 -17.77 -25.35
N VAL A 295 -9.03 -17.89 -25.00
CA VAL A 295 -9.49 -18.44 -23.71
C VAL A 295 -10.45 -19.60 -24.04
N THR A 296 -10.21 -20.75 -23.43
CA THR A 296 -11.03 -21.93 -23.67
C THR A 296 -12.13 -22.08 -22.63
N LYS A 297 -13.16 -22.89 -22.95
CA LYS A 297 -14.17 -23.26 -21.97
C LYS A 297 -13.54 -23.87 -20.71
N ALA A 298 -12.54 -24.73 -20.88
CA ALA A 298 -11.86 -25.40 -19.76
C ALA A 298 -11.16 -24.40 -18.83
N ASP A 299 -10.58 -23.32 -19.38
CA ASP A 299 -9.98 -22.25 -18.58
C ASP A 299 -11.03 -21.55 -17.71
N ILE A 300 -12.20 -21.24 -18.28
CA ILE A 300 -13.28 -20.58 -17.52
C ILE A 300 -13.90 -21.55 -16.51
N ASP A 301 -14.10 -22.83 -16.85
CA ASP A 301 -14.58 -23.87 -15.94
C ASP A 301 -13.66 -23.98 -14.68
N ALA A 302 -12.36 -23.73 -14.85
CA ALA A 302 -11.40 -23.73 -13.74
C ALA A 302 -11.36 -22.39 -12.98
N LEU A 303 -11.50 -21.24 -13.66
CA LEU A 303 -11.39 -19.92 -13.07
C LEU A 303 -12.66 -19.45 -12.36
N LEU A 304 -13.83 -19.72 -12.89
CA LEU A 304 -15.11 -19.25 -12.36
C LEU A 304 -15.32 -19.67 -10.89
N PRO A 305 -15.12 -20.95 -10.51
CA PRO A 305 -15.23 -21.37 -9.11
C PRO A 305 -14.21 -20.68 -8.19
N LYS A 306 -13.00 -20.35 -8.71
CA LYS A 306 -12.00 -19.62 -7.93
C LYS A 306 -12.44 -18.20 -7.62
N ILE A 307 -13.07 -17.51 -8.56
CA ILE A 307 -13.57 -16.15 -8.32
C ILE A 307 -14.79 -16.17 -7.40
N GLU A 308 -15.62 -17.22 -7.44
CA GLU A 308 -16.69 -17.44 -6.47
C GLU A 308 -16.14 -17.66 -5.06
N LEU A 309 -15.11 -18.52 -4.93
CA LEU A 309 -14.41 -18.72 -3.66
C LEU A 309 -13.77 -17.41 -3.16
N LEU A 310 -13.12 -16.63 -4.07
CA LEU A 310 -12.57 -15.32 -3.75
C LEU A 310 -13.64 -14.39 -3.16
N ARG A 311 -14.80 -14.31 -3.80
CA ARG A 311 -15.96 -13.54 -3.30
C ARG A 311 -16.28 -13.93 -1.86
N ASP A 312 -16.44 -15.22 -1.58
CA ASP A 312 -16.85 -15.73 -0.27
C ASP A 312 -15.79 -15.44 0.80
N VAL A 313 -14.51 -15.64 0.48
CA VAL A 313 -13.38 -15.28 1.37
C VAL A 313 -13.39 -13.78 1.67
N VAL A 314 -13.49 -12.92 0.65
CA VAL A 314 -13.48 -11.48 0.83
C VAL A 314 -14.69 -10.99 1.63
N GLU A 315 -15.86 -11.54 1.35
CA GLU A 315 -17.09 -11.23 2.10
C GLU A 315 -16.90 -11.51 3.60
N ARG A 316 -16.45 -12.70 3.94
CA ARG A 316 -16.23 -13.13 5.32
C ARG A 316 -15.18 -12.28 6.01
N VAL A 317 -13.99 -12.14 5.42
CA VAL A 317 -12.87 -11.37 5.98
C VAL A 317 -13.26 -9.91 6.22
N CYS A 318 -13.96 -9.29 5.27
CA CYS A 318 -14.42 -7.91 5.43
C CYS A 318 -15.54 -7.78 6.47
N LYS A 319 -16.52 -8.69 6.52
CA LYS A 319 -17.59 -8.67 7.52
C LYS A 319 -17.07 -8.87 8.94
N GLU A 320 -16.08 -9.75 9.14
CA GLU A 320 -15.40 -9.93 10.42
C GLU A 320 -14.73 -8.62 10.88
N ARG A 321 -14.08 -7.90 9.96
CA ARG A 321 -13.46 -6.61 10.28
C ARG A 321 -14.48 -5.53 10.60
N LEU A 322 -15.58 -5.45 9.88
CA LEU A 322 -16.68 -4.53 10.15
C LEU A 322 -17.31 -4.80 11.52
N ALA A 323 -17.59 -6.07 11.84
CA ALA A 323 -18.09 -6.48 13.15
C ALA A 323 -17.11 -6.13 14.28
N TYR A 324 -15.79 -6.24 14.03
CA TYR A 324 -14.79 -5.77 14.99
C TYR A 324 -14.91 -4.26 15.25
N TYR A 325 -15.06 -3.43 14.22
CA TYR A 325 -15.26 -2.00 14.42
C TYR A 325 -16.52 -1.71 15.25
N ASP A 326 -17.64 -2.35 14.89
CA ASP A 326 -18.92 -2.19 15.59
C ASP A 326 -18.84 -2.61 17.07
N SER A 327 -18.06 -3.66 17.38
CA SER A 327 -17.83 -4.12 18.75
C SER A 327 -17.04 -3.14 19.63
N ARG A 328 -16.34 -2.18 18.99
CA ARG A 328 -15.51 -1.15 19.65
C ARG A 328 -16.22 0.19 19.78
N ILE A 329 -17.40 0.33 19.22
CA ILE A 329 -18.23 1.52 19.42
C ILE A 329 -18.70 1.51 20.87
N GLU A 330 -18.26 2.48 21.64
CA GLU A 330 -18.73 2.67 23.02
C GLU A 330 -20.24 2.96 22.97
N LYS A 331 -20.99 2.17 23.75
CA LYS A 331 -22.43 2.29 23.88
C LYS A 331 -22.79 3.47 24.79
#